data_82dadc25a0582b7cd7c0bb9e3df6d724
#
_entry.id   82dadc25a0582b7cd7c0bb9e3df6d724
#
_cell.length_a   1.000
_cell.length_b   1.000
_cell.length_c   1.000
_cell.angle_alpha   90.00
_cell.angle_beta   90.00
_cell.angle_gamma   90.00
#
_symmetry.space_group_name_H-M   'P 1'
#
loop_
_entity.id
_entity.type
_entity.pdbx_description
1 polymer ?
#
loop_
_entity_poly.entity_id
_entity_poly.type
_entity_poly.pdbx_seq_one_letter_code
_entity_poly.pdbx_strand_id
1 'polypeptide(L)'
;MFENQPKGLWALALANTGERFGYYTMLAVFLLYLQANFGFQTGLASTIYSTFLMMVYFLPIIGGIAADKFGFGRMVTTGIFIMFIGYLVLSLPLGKDTVAIAAMGTSLILIALGTGLFKGNLQVMVGRLYDEPKYSQNRDSGFSLFYMAINIGAMFAPTAAIKIMKWAQDTMHVSVEDSYHFAFAVACVSLIVSIAIYYIFSFTYKHVLASETKKKDEKTPAKEVNELSPAETKERIVCLCLVFAVVIFFWMAFHQNGNTLTLFARDFTQKTSEGLQSMAFDVTNLVACIFVVYGSFGLAQSKTGKGKGISFGVIVAAIAFLFYKYNNLEGAVAVEAPIFQQFNPCYVVALTPVSVALFSWLNKIGKEPTSPEKIGLGMLVAALGFVWMAVGSMGLELPLTQGDPATEGTRVSANLLISTYLILTFAELLLSPIGISFVTKVAPPKYAGLMMGLWFGATAIGNQLVMVPGIMWGKNFNLITIWGVLAGICLVSALFIFSIIKKLNKVS
;
A
#
# COMPACT_ATOMS: atom_id res chain seq x y z
N MET A 1 4.84 -5.27 -21.84
CA MET A 1 5.16 -4.83 -20.48
C MET A 1 6.52 -5.37 -20.01
N PHE A 2 6.81 -6.68 -20.14
CA PHE A 2 8.06 -7.29 -19.64
C PHE A 2 9.24 -7.17 -20.64
N GLU A 3 8.99 -6.93 -21.91
CA GLU A 3 10.01 -6.88 -22.94
C GLU A 3 10.77 -5.55 -22.92
N ASN A 4 12.04 -5.59 -23.30
CA ASN A 4 12.93 -4.42 -23.41
C ASN A 4 13.04 -3.57 -22.13
N GLN A 5 13.04 -4.21 -20.96
CA GLN A 5 13.29 -3.54 -19.68
C GLN A 5 14.79 -3.52 -19.33
N PRO A 6 15.30 -2.45 -18.72
CA PRO A 6 16.69 -2.41 -18.25
C PRO A 6 16.90 -3.44 -17.14
N LYS A 7 18.04 -4.13 -17.15
CA LYS A 7 18.36 -5.16 -16.13
C LYS A 7 18.33 -4.61 -14.70
N GLY A 8 18.73 -3.37 -14.52
CA GLY A 8 18.70 -2.67 -13.23
C GLY A 8 17.29 -2.56 -12.62
N LEU A 9 16.23 -2.53 -13.43
CA LEU A 9 14.85 -2.53 -12.94
C LEU A 9 14.58 -3.73 -12.04
N TRP A 10 14.97 -4.93 -12.46
CA TRP A 10 14.70 -6.16 -11.72
C TRP A 10 15.45 -6.19 -10.39
N ALA A 11 16.70 -5.74 -10.38
CA ALA A 11 17.50 -5.65 -9.16
C ALA A 11 16.86 -4.68 -8.14
N LEU A 12 16.51 -3.47 -8.59
CA LEU A 12 15.90 -2.46 -7.73
C LEU A 12 14.48 -2.85 -7.30
N ALA A 13 13.69 -3.47 -8.19
CA ALA A 13 12.34 -3.94 -7.87
C ALA A 13 12.37 -5.07 -6.84
N LEU A 14 13.26 -6.07 -6.99
CA LEU A 14 13.38 -7.17 -6.03
C LEU A 14 13.91 -6.68 -4.66
N ALA A 15 14.90 -5.77 -4.65
CA ALA A 15 15.35 -5.15 -3.41
C ALA A 15 14.20 -4.40 -2.70
N ASN A 16 13.38 -3.67 -3.46
CA ASN A 16 12.20 -3.00 -2.93
C ASN A 16 11.13 -3.98 -2.43
N THR A 17 10.91 -5.09 -3.15
CA THR A 17 9.98 -6.15 -2.73
C THR A 17 10.37 -6.71 -1.35
N GLY A 18 11.67 -6.99 -1.15
CA GLY A 18 12.17 -7.49 0.15
C GLY A 18 11.93 -6.46 1.27
N GLU A 19 12.27 -5.22 1.04
CA GLU A 19 12.05 -4.15 2.04
C GLU A 19 10.53 -3.96 2.31
N ARG A 20 9.71 -3.89 1.28
CA ARG A 20 8.25 -3.76 1.45
C ARG A 20 7.62 -4.96 2.12
N PHE A 21 8.06 -6.17 1.80
CA PHE A 21 7.62 -7.39 2.49
C PHE A 21 7.87 -7.29 4.00
N GLY A 22 9.08 -6.89 4.42
CA GLY A 22 9.41 -6.69 5.84
C GLY A 22 8.52 -5.61 6.49
N TYR A 23 8.36 -4.47 5.83
CA TYR A 23 7.50 -3.38 6.31
C TYR A 23 6.05 -3.84 6.52
N TYR A 24 5.45 -4.49 5.52
CA TYR A 24 4.05 -4.94 5.63
C TYR A 24 3.89 -6.13 6.57
N THR A 25 4.92 -6.97 6.77
CA THR A 25 4.90 -8.05 7.77
C THR A 25 4.78 -7.47 9.19
N MET A 26 5.54 -6.43 9.51
CA MET A 26 5.40 -5.72 10.78
C MET A 26 4.06 -4.99 10.85
N LEU A 27 3.70 -4.23 9.82
CA LEU A 27 2.51 -3.38 9.85
C LEU A 27 1.21 -4.18 10.02
N ALA A 28 1.14 -5.39 9.43
CA ALA A 28 -0.04 -6.26 9.49
C ALA A 28 -0.44 -6.60 10.92
N VAL A 29 0.52 -6.73 11.82
CA VAL A 29 0.30 -7.13 13.21
C VAL A 29 0.54 -6.01 14.22
N PHE A 30 1.03 -4.85 13.77
CA PHE A 30 1.53 -3.79 14.65
C PHE A 30 0.47 -3.23 15.60
N LEU A 31 -0.75 -2.96 15.11
CA LEU A 31 -1.84 -2.46 15.96
C LEU A 31 -2.19 -3.46 17.08
N LEU A 32 -2.26 -4.75 16.73
CA LEU A 32 -2.57 -5.82 17.66
C LEU A 32 -1.45 -6.03 18.67
N TYR A 33 -0.18 -5.90 18.23
CA TYR A 33 0.99 -5.92 19.12
C TYR A 33 0.92 -4.83 20.18
N LEU A 34 0.58 -3.59 19.81
CA LEU A 34 0.47 -2.49 20.77
C LEU A 34 -0.55 -2.77 21.87
N GLN A 35 -1.65 -3.42 21.51
CA GLN A 35 -2.68 -3.81 22.47
C GLN A 35 -2.29 -5.05 23.29
N ALA A 36 -1.79 -6.09 22.64
CA ALA A 36 -1.44 -7.34 23.31
C ALA A 36 -0.23 -7.20 24.25
N ASN A 37 0.87 -6.57 23.76
CA ASN A 37 2.11 -6.47 24.52
C ASN A 37 2.07 -5.39 25.60
N PHE A 38 1.57 -4.18 25.27
CA PHE A 38 1.60 -3.05 26.20
C PHE A 38 0.25 -2.78 26.88
N GLY A 39 -0.82 -3.48 26.50
CA GLY A 39 -2.16 -3.24 27.04
C GLY A 39 -2.72 -1.86 26.66
N PHE A 40 -2.23 -1.24 25.57
CA PHE A 40 -2.69 0.07 25.17
C PHE A 40 -4.15 0.04 24.74
N GLN A 41 -4.91 1.00 25.23
CA GLN A 41 -6.28 1.21 24.79
C GLN A 41 -6.32 1.49 23.29
N THR A 42 -7.42 1.10 22.63
CA THR A 42 -7.59 1.20 21.18
C THR A 42 -7.30 2.59 20.64
N GLY A 43 -7.74 3.65 21.31
CA GLY A 43 -7.48 5.03 20.89
C GLY A 43 -5.98 5.38 20.88
N LEU A 44 -5.23 4.96 21.91
CA LEU A 44 -3.79 5.18 21.99
C LEU A 44 -3.05 4.33 20.95
N ALA A 45 -3.38 3.05 20.83
CA ALA A 45 -2.79 2.16 19.82
C ALA A 45 -3.00 2.69 18.40
N SER A 46 -4.22 3.15 18.08
CA SER A 46 -4.54 3.78 16.79
C SER A 46 -3.78 5.09 16.56
N THR A 47 -3.56 5.88 17.62
CA THR A 47 -2.78 7.13 17.53
C THR A 47 -1.30 6.82 17.21
N ILE A 48 -0.69 5.86 17.89
CA ILE A 48 0.70 5.44 17.63
C ILE A 48 0.83 4.89 16.21
N TYR A 49 -0.08 4.00 15.80
CA TYR A 49 -0.14 3.45 14.45
C TYR A 49 -0.23 4.55 13.37
N SER A 50 -1.13 5.50 13.54
CA SER A 50 -1.36 6.60 12.60
C SER A 50 -0.18 7.57 12.53
N THR A 51 0.43 7.88 13.67
CA THR A 51 1.62 8.74 13.75
C THR A 51 2.81 8.08 13.05
N PHE A 52 2.98 6.77 13.22
CA PHE A 52 3.99 6.03 12.48
C PHE A 52 3.74 6.09 10.96
N LEU A 53 2.51 5.85 10.50
CA LEU A 53 2.16 5.98 9.09
C LEU A 53 2.41 7.39 8.57
N MET A 54 2.03 8.42 9.33
CA MET A 54 2.28 9.83 8.97
C MET A 54 3.78 10.06 8.75
N MET A 55 4.64 9.62 9.67
CA MET A 55 6.09 9.78 9.55
C MET A 55 6.64 9.05 8.30
N VAL A 56 6.20 7.84 8.02
CA VAL A 56 6.63 7.03 6.85
C VAL A 56 6.33 7.73 5.51
N TYR A 57 5.29 8.56 5.45
CA TYR A 57 4.93 9.30 4.24
C TYR A 57 5.42 10.75 4.23
N PHE A 58 5.72 11.32 5.38
CA PHE A 58 6.29 12.67 5.49
C PHE A 58 7.82 12.69 5.28
N LEU A 59 8.54 11.75 5.92
CA LEU A 59 10.01 11.71 5.90
C LEU A 59 10.63 11.50 4.51
N PRO A 60 10.01 10.85 3.51
CA PRO A 60 10.53 10.81 2.15
C PRO A 60 10.75 12.19 1.50
N ILE A 61 10.01 13.22 1.93
CA ILE A 61 10.22 14.61 1.47
C ILE A 61 11.61 15.08 1.93
N ILE A 62 11.94 14.85 3.20
CA ILE A 62 13.26 15.18 3.77
C ILE A 62 14.35 14.29 3.16
N GLY A 63 14.05 12.99 2.96
CA GLY A 63 14.96 12.03 2.33
C GLY A 63 15.34 12.41 0.91
N GLY A 64 14.41 12.97 0.13
CA GLY A 64 14.69 13.51 -1.21
C GLY A 64 15.66 14.70 -1.18
N ILE A 65 15.41 15.68 -0.29
CA ILE A 65 16.30 16.84 -0.09
C ILE A 65 17.70 16.38 0.32
N ALA A 66 17.81 15.40 1.21
CA ALA A 66 19.08 14.82 1.62
C ALA A 66 19.81 14.13 0.45
N ALA A 67 19.06 13.42 -0.41
CA ALA A 67 19.63 12.73 -1.56
C ALA A 67 20.17 13.67 -2.63
N ASP A 68 19.55 14.81 -2.84
CA ASP A 68 20.06 15.85 -3.73
C ASP A 68 21.44 16.35 -3.28
N LYS A 69 21.70 16.36 -1.97
CA LYS A 69 22.99 16.79 -1.39
C LYS A 69 24.03 15.66 -1.34
N PHE A 70 23.61 14.47 -0.89
CA PHE A 70 24.52 13.37 -0.58
C PHE A 70 24.55 12.24 -1.62
N GLY A 71 23.61 12.24 -2.58
CA GLY A 71 23.46 11.24 -3.63
C GLY A 71 22.43 10.14 -3.27
N PHE A 72 21.65 9.72 -4.27
CA PHE A 72 20.53 8.78 -4.10
C PHE A 72 20.98 7.40 -3.60
N GLY A 73 22.06 6.85 -4.17
CA GLY A 73 22.56 5.54 -3.78
C GLY A 73 23.03 5.48 -2.33
N ARG A 74 23.68 6.53 -1.84
CA ARG A 74 24.10 6.63 -0.43
C ARG A 74 22.89 6.71 0.50
N MET A 75 21.86 7.49 0.13
CA MET A 75 20.67 7.62 0.95
C MET A 75 19.87 6.32 1.01
N VAL A 76 19.76 5.59 -0.11
CA VAL A 76 19.15 4.25 -0.14
C VAL A 76 19.88 3.31 0.81
N THR A 77 21.20 3.23 0.73
CA THR A 77 22.02 2.39 1.61
C THR A 77 21.85 2.77 3.09
N THR A 78 22.00 4.06 3.42
CA THR A 78 21.84 4.56 4.79
C THR A 78 20.44 4.26 5.32
N GLY A 79 19.42 4.46 4.47
CA GLY A 79 18.04 4.18 4.82
C GLY A 79 17.79 2.72 5.22
N ILE A 80 18.30 1.77 4.44
CA ILE A 80 18.16 0.33 4.75
C ILE A 80 18.85 -0.01 6.08
N PHE A 81 20.05 0.49 6.33
CA PHE A 81 20.76 0.21 7.60
C PHE A 81 20.02 0.80 8.81
N ILE A 82 19.51 2.03 8.71
CA ILE A 82 18.73 2.65 9.78
C ILE A 82 17.44 1.85 10.04
N MET A 83 16.72 1.43 8.98
CA MET A 83 15.55 0.56 9.12
C MET A 83 15.90 -0.77 9.78
N PHE A 84 17.02 -1.38 9.38
CA PHE A 84 17.46 -2.65 9.95
C PHE A 84 17.68 -2.54 11.46
N ILE A 85 18.35 -1.50 11.95
CA ILE A 85 18.52 -1.25 13.38
C ILE A 85 17.16 -1.08 14.06
N GLY A 86 16.24 -0.32 13.45
CA GLY A 86 14.90 -0.14 13.98
C GLY A 86 14.14 -1.47 14.13
N TYR A 87 14.12 -2.30 13.08
CA TYR A 87 13.47 -3.62 13.16
C TYR A 87 14.18 -4.57 14.11
N LEU A 88 15.51 -4.51 14.20
CA LEU A 88 16.28 -5.34 15.12
C LEU A 88 15.89 -5.02 16.57
N VAL A 89 15.84 -3.74 16.95
CA VAL A 89 15.40 -3.33 18.30
C VAL A 89 13.95 -3.74 18.55
N LEU A 90 13.06 -3.59 17.57
CA LEU A 90 11.65 -3.98 17.70
C LEU A 90 11.48 -5.50 17.83
N SER A 91 12.40 -6.30 17.27
CA SER A 91 12.37 -7.77 17.36
C SER A 91 12.87 -8.32 18.69
N LEU A 92 13.40 -7.49 19.58
CA LEU A 92 13.86 -7.92 20.89
C LEU A 92 12.70 -7.93 21.89
N PRO A 93 12.46 -9.01 22.63
CA PRO A 93 11.43 -9.08 23.66
C PRO A 93 11.89 -8.34 24.93
N LEU A 94 11.80 -7.02 24.92
CA LEU A 94 12.29 -6.15 26.00
C LEU A 94 11.30 -6.01 27.16
N GLY A 95 10.16 -6.71 27.10
CA GLY A 95 9.12 -6.67 28.13
C GLY A 95 8.07 -5.59 27.89
N LYS A 96 7.48 -5.07 28.98
CA LYS A 96 6.28 -4.19 28.93
C LYS A 96 6.47 -2.86 29.68
N ASP A 97 7.66 -2.63 30.20
CA ASP A 97 7.98 -1.47 31.02
C ASP A 97 8.25 -0.19 30.19
N THR A 98 8.56 0.91 30.87
CA THR A 98 8.86 2.19 30.24
C THR A 98 10.06 2.11 29.28
N VAL A 99 11.04 1.24 29.56
CA VAL A 99 12.21 1.05 28.70
C VAL A 99 11.81 0.38 27.40
N ALA A 100 10.95 -0.64 27.46
CA ALA A 100 10.39 -1.33 26.30
C ALA A 100 9.55 -0.38 25.44
N ILE A 101 8.72 0.48 26.06
CA ILE A 101 7.94 1.51 25.35
C ILE A 101 8.86 2.52 24.65
N ALA A 102 9.92 2.99 25.33
CA ALA A 102 10.89 3.90 24.74
C ALA A 102 11.66 3.25 23.58
N ALA A 103 12.05 1.99 23.71
CA ALA A 103 12.71 1.21 22.67
C ALA A 103 11.80 1.04 21.45
N MET A 104 10.53 0.68 21.67
CA MET A 104 9.52 0.59 20.61
C MET A 104 9.36 1.95 19.89
N GLY A 105 9.19 3.05 20.62
CA GLY A 105 9.07 4.39 20.04
C GLY A 105 10.31 4.79 19.22
N THR A 106 11.51 4.51 19.73
CA THR A 106 12.78 4.73 19.01
C THR A 106 12.84 3.89 17.74
N SER A 107 12.44 2.62 17.80
CA SER A 107 12.38 1.74 16.64
C SER A 107 11.49 2.29 15.54
N LEU A 108 10.30 2.78 15.89
CA LEU A 108 9.37 3.37 14.93
C LEU A 108 9.95 4.60 14.24
N ILE A 109 10.64 5.47 14.98
CA ILE A 109 11.33 6.63 14.43
C ILE A 109 12.45 6.20 13.47
N LEU A 110 13.26 5.21 13.85
CA LEU A 110 14.33 4.69 12.99
C LEU A 110 13.77 4.05 11.72
N ILE A 111 12.71 3.24 11.82
CA ILE A 111 12.06 2.62 10.66
C ILE A 111 11.48 3.68 9.73
N ALA A 112 10.78 4.68 10.27
CA ALA A 112 10.20 5.76 9.49
C ALA A 112 11.28 6.62 8.80
N LEU A 113 12.35 6.97 9.51
CA LEU A 113 13.49 7.73 8.99
C LEU A 113 14.19 6.94 7.86
N GLY A 114 14.50 5.67 8.12
CA GLY A 114 15.12 4.80 7.12
C GLY A 114 14.25 4.63 5.88
N THR A 115 12.94 4.43 6.05
CA THR A 115 11.98 4.38 4.94
C THR A 115 11.97 5.71 4.16
N GLY A 116 12.05 6.84 4.84
CA GLY A 116 12.13 8.16 4.23
C GLY A 116 13.35 8.32 3.32
N LEU A 117 14.51 7.83 3.77
CA LEU A 117 15.75 7.86 2.99
C LEU A 117 15.76 6.84 1.84
N PHE A 118 15.02 5.74 1.96
CA PHE A 118 15.03 4.64 1.00
C PHE A 118 13.99 4.81 -0.12
N LYS A 119 12.71 4.96 0.25
CA LYS A 119 11.55 4.76 -0.63
C LYS A 119 11.53 5.69 -1.85
N GLY A 120 11.62 6.99 -1.64
CA GLY A 120 11.60 7.97 -2.72
C GLY A 120 12.84 7.91 -3.60
N ASN A 121 13.99 7.73 -2.97
CA ASN A 121 15.28 7.73 -3.63
C ASN A 121 15.48 6.51 -4.54
N LEU A 122 15.00 5.34 -4.13
CA LEU A 122 15.00 4.15 -4.97
C LEU A 122 14.13 4.33 -6.22
N GLN A 123 12.97 4.98 -6.09
CA GLN A 123 12.11 5.29 -7.23
C GLN A 123 12.78 6.24 -8.24
N VAL A 124 13.53 7.23 -7.75
CA VAL A 124 14.33 8.12 -8.62
C VAL A 124 15.40 7.32 -9.36
N MET A 125 16.09 6.39 -8.69
CA MET A 125 17.06 5.51 -9.36
C MET A 125 16.42 4.67 -10.46
N VAL A 126 15.23 4.10 -10.21
CA VAL A 126 14.45 3.40 -11.25
C VAL A 126 14.14 4.33 -12.42
N GLY A 127 13.67 5.55 -12.16
CA GLY A 127 13.38 6.53 -13.20
C GLY A 127 14.58 6.82 -14.10
N ARG A 128 15.78 6.94 -13.52
CA ARG A 128 17.03 7.21 -14.24
C ARG A 128 17.49 6.07 -15.15
N LEU A 129 17.09 4.83 -14.91
CA LEU A 129 17.36 3.72 -15.81
C LEU A 129 16.74 3.95 -17.20
N TYR A 130 15.70 4.76 -17.26
CA TYR A 130 14.96 5.09 -18.47
C TYR A 130 15.39 6.42 -19.12
N ASP A 131 16.42 7.08 -18.59
CA ASP A 131 17.04 8.25 -19.25
C ASP A 131 17.85 7.83 -20.49
N GLU A 132 18.23 6.55 -20.61
CA GLU A 132 18.80 5.99 -21.83
C GLU A 132 17.76 5.94 -22.97
N PRO A 133 18.08 6.47 -24.18
CA PRO A 133 17.14 6.52 -25.30
C PRO A 133 16.52 5.17 -25.66
N LYS A 134 17.27 4.08 -25.49
CA LYS A 134 16.85 2.70 -25.76
C LYS A 134 15.65 2.27 -24.90
N TYR A 135 15.54 2.78 -23.68
CA TYR A 135 14.54 2.37 -22.71
C TYR A 135 13.46 3.40 -22.43
N SER A 136 13.64 4.65 -22.89
CA SER A 136 12.79 5.80 -22.58
C SER A 136 11.30 5.55 -22.84
N GLN A 137 10.96 4.86 -23.93
CA GLN A 137 9.58 4.54 -24.30
C GLN A 137 8.91 3.52 -23.33
N ASN A 138 9.70 2.77 -22.56
CA ASN A 138 9.20 1.75 -21.66
C ASN A 138 9.10 2.22 -20.20
N ARG A 139 9.32 3.51 -19.94
CA ARG A 139 9.37 4.10 -18.59
C ARG A 139 8.10 3.79 -17.79
N ASP A 140 6.93 4.04 -18.32
CA ASP A 140 5.65 3.83 -17.64
C ASP A 140 5.39 2.36 -17.34
N SER A 141 5.72 1.46 -18.26
CA SER A 141 5.62 0.03 -18.03
C SER A 141 6.62 -0.47 -16.97
N GLY A 142 7.81 0.14 -16.91
CA GLY A 142 8.80 -0.14 -15.86
C GLY A 142 8.34 0.29 -14.47
N PHE A 143 7.76 1.47 -14.34
CA PHE A 143 7.16 1.90 -13.07
C PHE A 143 5.97 1.03 -12.66
N SER A 144 5.17 0.57 -13.62
CA SER A 144 4.07 -0.37 -13.34
C SER A 144 4.59 -1.71 -12.81
N LEU A 145 5.68 -2.25 -13.40
CA LEU A 145 6.36 -3.47 -12.92
C LEU A 145 6.95 -3.27 -11.51
N PHE A 146 7.58 -2.13 -11.27
CA PHE A 146 8.11 -1.78 -9.96
C PHE A 146 7.00 -1.70 -8.90
N TYR A 147 5.86 -1.09 -9.22
CA TYR A 147 4.71 -1.02 -8.33
C TYR A 147 4.07 -2.40 -8.09
N MET A 148 3.98 -3.23 -9.12
CA MET A 148 3.51 -4.62 -8.99
C MET A 148 4.40 -5.42 -8.03
N ALA A 149 5.72 -5.26 -8.12
CA ALA A 149 6.67 -5.93 -7.22
C ALA A 149 6.46 -5.54 -5.75
N ILE A 150 6.12 -4.29 -5.44
CA ILE A 150 5.72 -3.83 -4.10
C ILE A 150 4.51 -4.63 -3.60
N ASN A 151 3.47 -4.71 -4.42
CA ASN A 151 2.22 -5.38 -4.03
C ASN A 151 2.39 -6.90 -3.88
N ILE A 152 3.27 -7.52 -4.66
CA ILE A 152 3.62 -8.93 -4.46
C ILE A 152 4.23 -9.12 -3.06
N GLY A 153 5.20 -8.29 -2.66
CA GLY A 153 5.76 -8.34 -1.30
C GLY A 153 4.69 -8.15 -0.22
N ALA A 154 3.83 -7.14 -0.38
CA ALA A 154 2.76 -6.82 0.55
C ALA A 154 1.71 -7.96 0.69
N MET A 155 1.41 -8.67 -0.38
CA MET A 155 0.43 -9.77 -0.39
C MET A 155 0.87 -10.96 0.47
N PHE A 156 2.16 -11.29 0.47
CA PHE A 156 2.68 -12.42 1.26
C PHE A 156 2.92 -12.06 2.72
N ALA A 157 3.03 -10.79 3.06
CA ALA A 157 3.45 -10.29 4.35
C ALA A 157 2.53 -10.71 5.53
N PRO A 158 1.19 -10.57 5.47
CA PRO A 158 0.32 -11.01 6.56
C PRO A 158 0.38 -12.52 6.81
N THR A 159 0.43 -13.31 5.75
CA THR A 159 0.58 -14.78 5.85
C THR A 159 1.90 -15.15 6.51
N ALA A 160 3.00 -14.47 6.16
CA ALA A 160 4.31 -14.71 6.76
C ALA A 160 4.30 -14.35 8.25
N ALA A 161 3.73 -13.20 8.63
CA ALA A 161 3.60 -12.79 10.02
C ALA A 161 2.85 -13.83 10.86
N ILE A 162 1.67 -14.27 10.41
CA ILE A 162 0.84 -15.24 11.12
C ILE A 162 1.57 -16.59 11.26
N LYS A 163 2.17 -17.09 10.16
CA LYS A 163 2.84 -18.38 10.18
C LYS A 163 4.05 -18.40 11.10
N ILE A 164 4.87 -17.36 11.11
CA ILE A 164 6.04 -17.29 11.99
C ILE A 164 5.64 -17.15 13.45
N MET A 165 4.58 -16.37 13.75
CA MET A 165 4.04 -16.25 15.11
C MET A 165 3.52 -17.58 15.62
N LYS A 166 2.73 -18.31 14.83
CA LYS A 166 2.23 -19.64 15.18
C LYS A 166 3.37 -20.64 15.38
N TRP A 167 4.33 -20.66 14.47
CA TRP A 167 5.51 -21.53 14.62
C TRP A 167 6.25 -21.24 15.92
N ALA A 168 6.43 -19.98 16.31
CA ALA A 168 7.09 -19.62 17.55
C ALA A 168 6.29 -20.07 18.78
N GLN A 169 4.95 -19.93 18.76
CA GLN A 169 4.07 -20.41 19.82
C GLN A 169 4.10 -21.93 19.95
N ASP A 170 3.96 -22.66 18.84
CA ASP A 170 3.82 -24.12 18.80
C ASP A 170 5.15 -24.84 19.06
N THR A 171 6.27 -24.31 18.52
CA THR A 171 7.57 -24.99 18.55
C THR A 171 8.49 -24.49 19.67
N MET A 172 8.49 -23.17 19.92
CA MET A 172 9.33 -22.55 20.94
C MET A 172 8.58 -22.27 22.24
N HIS A 173 7.27 -22.53 22.27
CA HIS A 173 6.39 -22.33 23.43
C HIS A 173 6.42 -20.92 24.01
N VAL A 174 6.61 -19.90 23.14
CA VAL A 174 6.56 -18.51 23.54
C VAL A 174 5.11 -18.04 23.72
N SER A 175 4.92 -17.00 24.51
CA SER A 175 3.59 -16.38 24.69
C SER A 175 3.08 -15.77 23.36
N VAL A 176 1.77 -15.50 23.30
CA VAL A 176 1.18 -14.80 22.15
C VAL A 176 1.84 -13.41 21.99
N GLU A 177 2.05 -12.71 23.10
CA GLU A 177 2.68 -11.39 23.13
C GLU A 177 4.13 -11.42 22.60
N ASP A 178 4.92 -12.39 23.02
CA ASP A 178 6.31 -12.51 22.57
C ASP A 178 6.42 -13.01 21.13
N SER A 179 5.40 -13.69 20.63
CA SER A 179 5.40 -14.18 19.23
C SER A 179 5.43 -13.06 18.19
N TYR A 180 4.93 -11.85 18.51
CA TYR A 180 5.02 -10.69 17.61
C TYR A 180 6.47 -10.29 17.28
N HIS A 181 7.40 -10.47 18.20
CA HIS A 181 8.82 -10.18 17.98
C HIS A 181 9.42 -11.04 16.86
N PHE A 182 8.92 -12.26 16.67
CA PHE A 182 9.32 -13.13 15.55
C PHE A 182 8.82 -12.58 14.19
N ALA A 183 7.63 -12.00 14.13
CA ALA A 183 7.17 -11.30 12.93
C ALA A 183 8.06 -10.10 12.60
N PHE A 184 8.52 -9.36 13.61
CA PHE A 184 9.47 -8.25 13.41
C PHE A 184 10.86 -8.74 13.02
N ALA A 185 11.31 -9.89 13.52
CA ALA A 185 12.55 -10.51 13.10
C ALA A 185 12.52 -10.93 11.61
N VAL A 186 11.37 -11.34 11.08
CA VAL A 186 11.20 -11.60 9.65
C VAL A 186 11.50 -10.34 8.82
N ALA A 187 11.14 -9.15 9.31
CA ALA A 187 11.48 -7.90 8.64
C ALA A 187 13.01 -7.67 8.59
N CYS A 188 13.74 -8.02 9.65
CA CYS A 188 15.22 -7.97 9.65
C CYS A 188 15.81 -8.88 8.58
N VAL A 189 15.37 -10.15 8.53
CA VAL A 189 15.83 -11.12 7.52
C VAL A 189 15.53 -10.62 6.11
N SER A 190 14.33 -10.10 5.90
CA SER A 190 13.90 -9.54 4.63
C SER A 190 14.77 -8.36 4.19
N LEU A 191 15.18 -7.47 5.11
CA LEU A 191 16.10 -6.38 4.80
C LEU A 191 17.52 -6.88 4.47
N ILE A 192 18.02 -7.93 5.14
CA ILE A 192 19.30 -8.56 4.77
C ILE A 192 19.25 -9.06 3.33
N VAL A 193 18.17 -9.74 2.94
CA VAL A 193 17.96 -10.21 1.57
C VAL A 193 17.88 -9.00 0.60
N SER A 194 17.15 -7.96 0.97
CA SER A 194 17.03 -6.72 0.19
C SER A 194 18.39 -6.06 -0.04
N ILE A 195 19.21 -5.92 1.02
CA ILE A 195 20.59 -5.38 0.95
C ILE A 195 21.46 -6.27 0.06
N ALA A 196 21.41 -7.59 0.25
CA ALA A 196 22.19 -8.53 -0.55
C ALA A 196 21.85 -8.40 -2.05
N ILE A 197 20.58 -8.37 -2.41
CA ILE A 197 20.12 -8.16 -3.80
C ILE A 197 20.63 -6.81 -4.32
N TYR A 198 20.46 -5.74 -3.54
CA TYR A 198 20.88 -4.40 -3.92
C TYR A 198 22.39 -4.35 -4.27
N TYR A 199 23.24 -4.94 -3.44
CA TYR A 199 24.69 -4.90 -3.68
C TYR A 199 25.19 -5.93 -4.70
N ILE A 200 24.70 -7.19 -4.65
CA ILE A 200 25.12 -8.25 -5.58
C ILE A 200 24.84 -7.85 -7.03
N PHE A 201 23.65 -7.29 -7.28
CA PHE A 201 23.24 -6.88 -8.62
C PHE A 201 23.55 -5.40 -8.94
N SER A 202 24.38 -4.73 -8.12
CA SER A 202 24.72 -3.32 -8.31
C SER A 202 25.35 -3.03 -9.68
N PHE A 203 26.03 -3.99 -10.27
CA PHE A 203 26.63 -3.86 -11.61
C PHE A 203 25.61 -3.56 -12.71
N THR A 204 24.31 -3.86 -12.50
CA THR A 204 23.24 -3.61 -13.47
C THR A 204 22.76 -2.16 -13.48
N TYR A 205 23.06 -1.36 -12.45
CA TYR A 205 22.59 0.03 -12.30
C TYR A 205 23.68 1.01 -11.83
N LYS A 206 24.95 0.58 -11.68
CA LYS A 206 26.06 1.47 -11.29
C LYS A 206 26.24 2.69 -12.18
N HIS A 207 25.93 2.57 -13.48
CA HIS A 207 25.99 3.69 -14.44
C HIS A 207 25.04 4.84 -14.04
N VAL A 208 23.90 4.54 -13.43
CA VAL A 208 22.93 5.54 -12.92
C VAL A 208 23.52 6.33 -11.76
N LEU A 209 24.30 5.68 -10.89
CA LEU A 209 24.99 6.31 -9.76
C LEU A 209 26.17 7.16 -10.22
N ALA A 210 26.94 6.70 -11.22
CA ALA A 210 28.09 7.43 -11.75
C ALA A 210 27.70 8.73 -12.46
N SER A 211 26.51 8.79 -13.07
CA SER A 211 25.98 10.01 -13.70
C SER A 211 25.66 11.12 -12.69
N GLU A 212 25.46 10.81 -11.41
CA GLU A 212 25.24 11.80 -10.34
C GLU A 212 26.48 12.67 -10.11
N THR A 213 27.66 12.07 -10.17
CA THR A 213 28.93 12.78 -9.94
C THR A 213 29.24 13.74 -11.08
N LYS A 214 28.93 13.34 -12.34
CA LYS A 214 29.20 14.17 -13.52
C LYS A 214 28.23 15.35 -13.67
N LYS A 215 26.93 15.18 -13.33
CA LYS A 215 25.94 16.28 -13.43
C LYS A 215 26.14 17.38 -12.38
N LYS A 216 26.92 17.17 -11.32
CA LYS A 216 27.27 18.21 -10.35
C LYS A 216 28.31 19.20 -10.90
N ASP A 217 29.12 18.77 -11.86
CA ASP A 217 30.19 19.60 -12.45
C ASP A 217 29.74 20.37 -13.70
N GLU A 218 28.68 19.92 -14.36
CA GLU A 218 28.07 20.61 -15.49
C GLU A 218 26.81 21.36 -15.02
N LYS A 219 26.90 22.68 -14.91
CA LYS A 219 25.71 23.57 -14.92
C LYS A 219 25.01 23.37 -16.26
N THR A 220 24.11 22.40 -16.35
CA THR A 220 23.24 22.28 -17.51
C THR A 220 22.43 23.57 -17.63
N PRO A 221 22.47 24.29 -18.78
CA PRO A 221 21.62 25.45 -18.98
C PRO A 221 20.17 25.00 -18.72
N ALA A 222 19.47 25.74 -17.87
CA ALA A 222 18.06 25.54 -17.65
C ALA A 222 17.39 25.50 -19.04
N LYS A 223 16.76 24.37 -19.41
CA LYS A 223 15.86 24.36 -20.56
C LYS A 223 14.94 25.55 -20.38
N GLU A 224 14.83 26.39 -21.41
CA GLU A 224 13.83 27.46 -21.44
C GLU A 224 12.48 26.83 -21.09
N VAL A 225 12.09 27.00 -19.85
CA VAL A 225 10.79 26.57 -19.37
C VAL A 225 9.85 27.64 -19.84
N ASN A 226 8.92 27.33 -20.74
CA ASN A 226 7.82 28.22 -21.08
C ASN A 226 7.17 28.68 -19.77
N GLU A 227 7.48 29.89 -19.36
CA GLU A 227 6.96 30.45 -18.11
C GLU A 227 5.46 30.68 -18.28
N LEU A 228 4.68 29.94 -17.46
CA LEU A 228 3.25 30.19 -17.35
C LEU A 228 3.03 31.60 -16.79
N SER A 229 1.97 32.25 -17.20
CA SER A 229 1.59 33.53 -16.62
C SER A 229 1.38 33.40 -15.10
N PRO A 230 1.62 34.46 -14.31
CA PRO A 230 1.36 34.43 -12.85
C PRO A 230 -0.07 34.01 -12.50
N ALA A 231 -1.04 34.38 -13.33
CA ALA A 231 -2.45 34.03 -13.16
C ALA A 231 -2.69 32.51 -13.35
N GLU A 232 -2.15 31.92 -14.41
CA GLU A 232 -2.23 30.48 -14.68
C GLU A 232 -1.49 29.66 -13.62
N THR A 233 -0.31 30.12 -13.20
CA THR A 233 0.46 29.50 -12.13
C THR A 233 -0.37 29.44 -10.86
N LYS A 234 -1.01 30.54 -10.47
CA LYS A 234 -1.89 30.60 -9.30
C LYS A 234 -3.12 29.68 -9.46
N GLU A 235 -3.77 29.69 -10.62
CA GLU A 235 -4.94 28.85 -10.89
C GLU A 235 -4.59 27.36 -10.74
N ARG A 236 -3.48 26.88 -11.30
CA ARG A 236 -3.00 25.50 -11.22
C ARG A 236 -2.67 25.10 -9.79
N ILE A 237 -1.95 25.96 -9.04
CA ILE A 237 -1.61 25.68 -7.61
C ILE A 237 -2.89 25.57 -6.79
N VAL A 238 -3.85 26.48 -6.96
CA VAL A 238 -5.13 26.42 -6.22
C VAL A 238 -5.89 25.14 -6.55
N CYS A 239 -5.96 24.74 -7.82
CA CYS A 239 -6.61 23.49 -8.23
C CYS A 239 -5.95 22.27 -7.58
N LEU A 240 -4.60 22.21 -7.55
CA LEU A 240 -3.88 21.13 -6.89
C LEU A 240 -4.15 21.10 -5.38
N CYS A 241 -4.12 22.24 -4.70
CA CYS A 241 -4.41 22.32 -3.27
C CYS A 241 -5.85 21.83 -2.93
N LEU A 242 -6.83 22.13 -3.78
CA LEU A 242 -8.20 21.62 -3.62
C LEU A 242 -8.28 20.10 -3.77
N VAL A 243 -7.52 19.52 -4.71
CA VAL A 243 -7.41 18.06 -4.87
C VAL A 243 -6.67 17.45 -3.67
N PHE A 244 -5.60 18.07 -3.17
CA PHE A 244 -4.87 17.60 -1.99
C PHE A 244 -5.76 17.54 -0.75
N ALA A 245 -6.66 18.51 -0.56
CA ALA A 245 -7.63 18.47 0.53
C ALA A 245 -8.52 17.21 0.49
N VAL A 246 -8.93 16.78 -0.70
CA VAL A 246 -9.71 15.54 -0.87
C VAL A 246 -8.86 14.29 -0.64
N VAL A 247 -7.61 14.30 -1.10
CA VAL A 247 -6.66 13.20 -0.94
C VAL A 247 -6.38 12.89 0.54
N ILE A 248 -6.35 13.91 1.40
CA ILE A 248 -6.25 13.73 2.87
C ILE A 248 -7.33 12.78 3.36
N PHE A 249 -8.58 13.02 3.01
CA PHE A 249 -9.71 12.21 3.47
C PHE A 249 -9.76 10.83 2.82
N PHE A 250 -9.27 10.71 1.59
CA PHE A 250 -9.13 9.39 0.98
C PHE A 250 -8.18 8.49 1.78
N TRP A 251 -6.98 8.98 2.10
CA TRP A 251 -5.99 8.19 2.83
C TRP A 251 -6.40 7.93 4.29
N MET A 252 -7.12 8.86 4.92
CA MET A 252 -7.76 8.63 6.21
C MET A 252 -8.71 7.43 6.16
N ALA A 253 -9.53 7.35 5.13
CA ALA A 253 -10.51 6.29 4.95
C ALA A 253 -9.84 4.97 4.50
N PHE A 254 -8.95 5.02 3.54
CA PHE A 254 -8.31 3.85 2.96
C PHE A 254 -7.43 3.10 3.96
N HIS A 255 -6.61 3.79 4.73
CA HIS A 255 -5.72 3.16 5.72
C HIS A 255 -6.44 2.65 6.98
N GLN A 256 -7.77 2.66 7.01
CA GLN A 256 -8.52 1.88 8.01
C GLN A 256 -8.30 0.37 7.84
N ASN A 257 -7.76 -0.08 6.72
CA ASN A 257 -7.43 -1.49 6.48
C ASN A 257 -6.51 -2.07 7.57
N GLY A 258 -5.52 -1.32 8.05
CA GLY A 258 -4.62 -1.73 9.15
C GLY A 258 -5.08 -1.25 10.54
N ASN A 259 -6.19 -0.54 10.65
CA ASN A 259 -6.71 0.00 11.90
C ASN A 259 -8.11 -0.57 12.20
N THR A 260 -9.18 0.17 11.96
CA THR A 260 -10.54 -0.26 12.37
C THR A 260 -11.06 -1.48 11.62
N LEU A 261 -10.67 -1.71 10.35
CA LEU A 261 -11.03 -2.96 9.66
C LEU A 261 -10.31 -4.17 10.26
N THR A 262 -9.06 -4.01 10.73
CA THR A 262 -8.35 -5.07 11.48
C THR A 262 -9.01 -5.34 12.84
N LEU A 263 -9.45 -4.29 13.55
CA LEU A 263 -10.22 -4.45 14.79
C LEU A 263 -11.55 -5.17 14.52
N PHE A 264 -12.25 -4.79 13.45
CA PHE A 264 -13.49 -5.47 13.06
C PHE A 264 -13.26 -6.94 12.70
N ALA A 265 -12.16 -7.25 12.01
CA ALA A 265 -11.78 -8.63 11.71
C ALA A 265 -11.54 -9.44 12.99
N ARG A 266 -10.89 -8.83 14.00
CA ARG A 266 -10.64 -9.47 15.28
C ARG A 266 -11.91 -9.67 16.08
N ASP A 267 -12.77 -8.65 16.20
CA ASP A 267 -13.84 -8.62 17.19
C ASP A 267 -15.17 -9.18 16.63
N PHE A 268 -15.47 -8.96 15.36
CA PHE A 268 -16.79 -9.24 14.78
C PHE A 268 -16.80 -10.25 13.63
N THR A 269 -15.67 -10.65 13.09
CA THR A 269 -15.62 -11.61 11.96
C THR A 269 -15.43 -13.04 12.47
N GLN A 270 -16.05 -14.00 11.78
CA GLN A 270 -15.89 -15.44 12.06
C GLN A 270 -14.42 -15.83 12.14
N LYS A 271 -14.08 -16.65 13.14
CA LYS A 271 -12.71 -17.10 13.40
C LYS A 271 -12.29 -18.32 12.59
N THR A 272 -13.26 -18.95 11.95
CA THR A 272 -13.07 -20.11 11.08
C THR A 272 -13.79 -19.92 9.77
N SER A 273 -13.28 -20.52 8.72
CA SER A 273 -13.88 -20.52 7.38
C SER A 273 -13.81 -21.93 6.78
N GLU A 274 -14.84 -22.31 6.07
CA GLU A 274 -14.97 -23.65 5.46
C GLU A 274 -15.27 -23.57 3.96
N GLY A 275 -15.09 -24.67 3.26
CA GLY A 275 -15.41 -24.80 1.86
C GLY A 275 -14.70 -23.80 0.97
N LEU A 276 -15.40 -23.27 -0.04
CA LEU A 276 -14.83 -22.35 -1.02
C LEU A 276 -14.30 -21.05 -0.39
N GLN A 277 -14.94 -20.55 0.66
CA GLN A 277 -14.50 -19.32 1.34
C GLN A 277 -13.11 -19.50 1.96
N SER A 278 -12.80 -20.67 2.52
CA SER A 278 -11.51 -20.93 3.17
C SER A 278 -10.33 -20.83 2.20
N MET A 279 -10.56 -21.09 0.91
CA MET A 279 -9.53 -20.95 -0.11
C MET A 279 -9.00 -19.52 -0.25
N ALA A 280 -9.79 -18.52 0.07
CA ALA A 280 -9.37 -17.11 0.02
C ALA A 280 -8.28 -16.76 1.06
N PHE A 281 -8.13 -17.56 2.10
CA PHE A 281 -7.15 -17.34 3.17
C PHE A 281 -5.79 -18.01 2.93
N ASP A 282 -5.67 -18.78 1.86
CA ASP A 282 -4.38 -19.30 1.40
C ASP A 282 -3.84 -18.39 0.27
N VAL A 283 -2.73 -17.71 0.55
CA VAL A 283 -2.10 -16.78 -0.41
C VAL A 283 -1.71 -17.45 -1.73
N THR A 284 -1.44 -18.76 -1.74
CA THR A 284 -1.11 -19.51 -2.97
C THR A 284 -2.32 -19.61 -3.91
N ASN A 285 -3.53 -19.69 -3.37
CA ASN A 285 -4.76 -19.65 -4.15
C ASN A 285 -5.01 -18.26 -4.75
N LEU A 286 -4.70 -17.20 -4.00
CA LEU A 286 -4.77 -15.82 -4.52
C LEU A 286 -3.79 -15.60 -5.68
N VAL A 287 -2.58 -16.15 -5.57
CA VAL A 287 -1.59 -16.15 -6.67
C VAL A 287 -2.14 -16.88 -7.90
N ALA A 288 -2.74 -18.04 -7.72
CA ALA A 288 -3.36 -18.79 -8.82
C ALA A 288 -4.48 -17.98 -9.49
N CYS A 289 -5.32 -17.28 -8.72
CA CYS A 289 -6.34 -16.38 -9.26
C CYS A 289 -5.71 -15.25 -10.10
N ILE A 290 -4.61 -14.66 -9.64
CA ILE A 290 -3.87 -13.65 -10.40
C ILE A 290 -3.38 -14.23 -11.73
N PHE A 291 -2.83 -15.45 -11.74
CA PHE A 291 -2.40 -16.11 -12.98
C PHE A 291 -3.56 -16.37 -13.95
N VAL A 292 -4.75 -16.70 -13.46
CA VAL A 292 -5.95 -16.82 -14.30
C VAL A 292 -6.28 -15.47 -14.97
N VAL A 293 -6.25 -14.36 -14.21
CA VAL A 293 -6.52 -13.02 -14.73
C VAL A 293 -5.49 -12.65 -15.80
N TYR A 294 -4.20 -12.72 -15.50
CA TYR A 294 -3.15 -12.35 -16.46
C TYR A 294 -3.10 -13.29 -17.67
N GLY A 295 -3.32 -14.58 -17.46
CA GLY A 295 -3.45 -15.55 -18.55
C GLY A 295 -4.61 -15.21 -19.48
N SER A 296 -5.76 -14.79 -18.95
CA SER A 296 -6.94 -14.37 -19.74
C SER A 296 -6.63 -13.14 -20.58
N PHE A 297 -5.98 -12.12 -19.99
CA PHE A 297 -5.51 -10.95 -20.74
C PHE A 297 -4.45 -11.32 -21.78
N GLY A 298 -3.50 -12.19 -21.45
CA GLY A 298 -2.50 -12.70 -22.37
C GLY A 298 -3.13 -13.44 -23.56
N LEU A 299 -4.14 -14.26 -23.30
CA LEU A 299 -4.89 -14.97 -24.35
C LEU A 299 -5.62 -14.01 -25.30
N ALA A 300 -6.23 -12.96 -24.74
CA ALA A 300 -6.98 -11.95 -25.52
C ALA A 300 -6.04 -11.03 -26.34
N GLN A 301 -4.89 -10.63 -25.79
CA GLN A 301 -4.00 -9.64 -26.38
C GLN A 301 -2.88 -10.25 -27.27
N SER A 302 -2.56 -11.52 -27.10
CA SER A 302 -1.47 -12.14 -27.85
C SER A 302 -1.79 -12.25 -29.35
N LYS A 303 -0.85 -11.76 -30.17
CA LYS A 303 -0.92 -11.86 -31.64
C LYS A 303 -0.34 -13.16 -32.19
N THR A 304 0.40 -13.93 -31.39
CA THR A 304 1.08 -15.16 -31.81
C THR A 304 0.38 -16.40 -31.28
N GLY A 305 0.33 -17.49 -32.06
CA GLY A 305 -0.21 -18.76 -31.62
C GLY A 305 0.54 -19.32 -30.41
N LYS A 306 1.87 -19.17 -30.36
CA LYS A 306 2.70 -19.56 -29.22
C LYS A 306 2.30 -18.78 -27.93
N GLY A 307 2.11 -17.48 -28.04
CA GLY A 307 1.69 -16.67 -26.88
C GLY A 307 0.30 -17.06 -26.36
N LYS A 308 -0.66 -17.32 -27.27
CA LYS A 308 -1.99 -17.83 -26.89
C LYS A 308 -1.90 -19.20 -26.22
N GLY A 309 -1.07 -20.11 -26.76
CA GLY A 309 -0.85 -21.44 -26.17
C GLY A 309 -0.26 -21.37 -24.76
N ILE A 310 0.74 -20.52 -24.54
CA ILE A 310 1.32 -20.30 -23.19
C ILE A 310 0.26 -19.73 -22.23
N SER A 311 -0.47 -18.71 -22.63
CA SER A 311 -1.52 -18.09 -21.80
C SER A 311 -2.62 -19.10 -21.44
N PHE A 312 -3.07 -19.90 -22.40
CA PHE A 312 -4.03 -20.97 -22.16
C PHE A 312 -3.48 -22.01 -21.19
N GLY A 313 -2.23 -22.46 -21.38
CA GLY A 313 -1.55 -23.42 -20.48
C GLY A 313 -1.46 -22.88 -19.04
N VAL A 314 -1.15 -21.57 -18.84
CA VAL A 314 -1.13 -20.93 -17.53
C VAL A 314 -2.51 -20.94 -16.87
N ILE A 315 -3.58 -20.62 -17.62
CA ILE A 315 -4.95 -20.66 -17.08
C ILE A 315 -5.32 -22.07 -16.63
N VAL A 316 -5.08 -23.07 -17.50
CA VAL A 316 -5.40 -24.47 -17.18
C VAL A 316 -4.64 -24.97 -15.96
N ALA A 317 -3.33 -24.67 -15.88
CA ALA A 317 -2.51 -25.05 -14.74
C ALA A 317 -2.99 -24.38 -13.43
N ALA A 318 -3.34 -23.08 -13.48
CA ALA A 318 -3.85 -22.36 -12.32
C ALA A 318 -5.22 -22.91 -11.86
N ILE A 319 -6.15 -23.16 -12.78
CA ILE A 319 -7.46 -23.75 -12.45
C ILE A 319 -7.29 -25.17 -11.90
N ALA A 320 -6.44 -26.00 -12.51
CA ALA A 320 -6.15 -27.34 -12.01
C ALA A 320 -5.56 -27.31 -10.59
N PHE A 321 -4.66 -26.37 -10.31
CA PHE A 321 -4.12 -26.14 -8.96
C PHE A 321 -5.22 -25.76 -7.96
N LEU A 322 -6.10 -24.81 -8.31
CA LEU A 322 -7.22 -24.41 -7.46
C LEU A 322 -8.19 -25.58 -7.20
N PHE A 323 -8.48 -26.38 -8.23
CA PHE A 323 -9.33 -27.57 -8.11
C PHE A 323 -8.69 -28.62 -7.21
N TYR A 324 -7.38 -28.86 -7.37
CA TYR A 324 -6.62 -29.75 -6.49
C TYR A 324 -6.68 -29.27 -5.02
N LYS A 325 -6.45 -27.98 -4.77
CA LYS A 325 -6.51 -27.40 -3.43
C LYS A 325 -7.91 -27.52 -2.82
N TYR A 326 -8.96 -27.29 -3.63
CA TYR A 326 -10.34 -27.42 -3.17
C TYR A 326 -10.70 -28.86 -2.75
N ASN A 327 -10.29 -29.85 -3.55
CA ASN A 327 -10.57 -31.26 -3.23
C ASN A 327 -9.76 -31.79 -2.04
N ASN A 328 -8.69 -31.12 -1.64
CA ASN A 328 -7.86 -31.47 -0.49
C ASN A 328 -8.06 -30.50 0.70
N LEU A 329 -9.20 -29.84 0.78
CA LEU A 329 -9.53 -29.03 1.95
C LEU A 329 -9.78 -29.92 3.16
N GLU A 330 -9.02 -29.74 4.23
CA GLU A 330 -9.14 -30.45 5.49
C GLU A 330 -9.87 -29.58 6.52
N GLY A 331 -11.20 -29.68 6.55
CA GLY A 331 -12.02 -29.03 7.59
C GLY A 331 -11.98 -27.50 7.59
N ALA A 332 -12.23 -26.91 8.77
CA ALA A 332 -12.26 -25.48 8.97
C ALA A 332 -10.86 -24.87 9.08
N VAL A 333 -10.62 -23.79 8.37
CA VAL A 333 -9.38 -23.02 8.40
C VAL A 333 -9.53 -21.85 9.38
N ALA A 334 -8.56 -21.65 10.27
CA ALA A 334 -8.54 -20.49 11.17
C ALA A 334 -8.35 -19.19 10.41
N VAL A 335 -9.15 -18.17 10.75
CA VAL A 335 -9.12 -16.84 10.14
C VAL A 335 -8.61 -15.84 11.17
N GLU A 336 -7.36 -15.43 10.99
CA GLU A 336 -6.71 -14.42 11.83
C GLU A 336 -6.94 -13.01 11.28
N ALA A 337 -7.14 -12.02 12.16
CA ALA A 337 -7.44 -10.66 11.74
C ALA A 337 -6.43 -10.04 10.75
N PRO A 338 -5.10 -10.22 10.89
CA PRO A 338 -4.14 -9.64 9.95
C PRO A 338 -4.25 -10.19 8.52
N ILE A 339 -4.82 -11.40 8.33
CA ILE A 339 -4.89 -12.05 7.01
C ILE A 339 -5.68 -11.24 5.99
N PHE A 340 -6.66 -10.46 6.44
CA PHE A 340 -7.48 -9.64 5.55
C PHE A 340 -6.66 -8.59 4.79
N GLN A 341 -5.54 -8.14 5.35
CA GLN A 341 -4.70 -7.14 4.70
C GLN A 341 -4.02 -7.65 3.41
N GLN A 342 -3.95 -8.97 3.19
CA GLN A 342 -3.46 -9.53 1.92
C GLN A 342 -4.37 -9.26 0.72
N PHE A 343 -5.68 -9.01 0.96
CA PHE A 343 -6.64 -8.83 -0.13
C PHE A 343 -6.40 -7.55 -0.92
N ASN A 344 -6.06 -6.43 -0.28
CA ASN A 344 -5.78 -5.20 -1.01
C ASN A 344 -4.64 -5.37 -2.04
N PRO A 345 -3.42 -5.78 -1.68
CA PRO A 345 -2.35 -5.95 -2.68
C PRO A 345 -2.67 -7.04 -3.71
N CYS A 346 -3.38 -8.10 -3.33
CA CYS A 346 -3.88 -9.10 -4.28
C CYS A 346 -4.79 -8.47 -5.33
N TYR A 347 -5.79 -7.69 -4.89
CA TYR A 347 -6.72 -7.02 -5.78
C TYR A 347 -6.04 -5.93 -6.62
N VAL A 348 -5.07 -5.19 -6.07
CA VAL A 348 -4.28 -4.23 -6.86
C VAL A 348 -3.61 -4.94 -8.03
N VAL A 349 -2.94 -6.07 -7.78
CA VAL A 349 -2.27 -6.83 -8.86
C VAL A 349 -3.30 -7.38 -9.84
N ALA A 350 -4.38 -8.01 -9.37
CA ALA A 350 -5.39 -8.64 -10.23
C ALA A 350 -6.21 -7.62 -11.04
N LEU A 351 -6.60 -6.49 -10.44
CA LEU A 351 -7.50 -5.51 -11.07
C LEU A 351 -6.78 -4.46 -11.91
N THR A 352 -5.46 -4.30 -11.77
CA THR A 352 -4.71 -3.33 -12.59
C THR A 352 -4.93 -3.55 -14.09
N PRO A 353 -4.75 -4.76 -14.67
CA PRO A 353 -5.00 -4.97 -16.09
C PRO A 353 -6.49 -4.80 -16.45
N VAL A 354 -7.40 -5.12 -15.55
CA VAL A 354 -8.85 -4.92 -15.74
C VAL A 354 -9.17 -3.42 -15.84
N SER A 355 -8.66 -2.63 -14.90
CA SER A 355 -8.83 -1.17 -14.87
C SER A 355 -8.27 -0.51 -16.12
N VAL A 356 -7.06 -0.88 -16.53
CA VAL A 356 -6.43 -0.37 -17.76
C VAL A 356 -7.27 -0.73 -18.99
N ALA A 357 -7.77 -1.95 -19.09
CA ALA A 357 -8.62 -2.39 -20.21
C ALA A 357 -9.95 -1.63 -20.23
N LEU A 358 -10.58 -1.43 -19.06
CA LEU A 358 -11.81 -0.66 -18.91
C LEU A 358 -11.65 0.78 -19.40
N PHE A 359 -10.64 1.49 -18.93
CA PHE A 359 -10.41 2.87 -19.33
C PHE A 359 -9.99 2.98 -20.80
N SER A 360 -9.20 2.04 -21.31
CA SER A 360 -8.87 1.99 -22.74
C SER A 360 -10.10 1.76 -23.60
N TRP A 361 -11.04 0.95 -23.17
CA TRP A 361 -12.31 0.74 -23.85
C TRP A 361 -13.18 1.99 -23.77
N LEU A 362 -13.32 2.62 -22.60
CA LEU A 362 -14.07 3.88 -22.43
C LEU A 362 -13.49 5.01 -23.31
N ASN A 363 -12.16 5.08 -23.41
CA ASN A 363 -11.48 6.03 -24.29
C ASN A 363 -11.86 5.82 -25.76
N LYS A 364 -11.84 4.57 -26.24
CA LYS A 364 -12.22 4.23 -27.62
C LYS A 364 -13.65 4.64 -27.98
N ILE A 365 -14.57 4.63 -27.03
CA ILE A 365 -15.98 5.06 -27.22
C ILE A 365 -16.21 6.53 -26.87
N GLY A 366 -15.12 7.29 -26.56
CA GLY A 366 -15.20 8.71 -26.22
C GLY A 366 -15.90 9.04 -24.90
N LYS A 367 -15.95 8.06 -23.96
CA LYS A 367 -16.61 8.18 -22.63
C LYS A 367 -15.65 8.01 -21.46
N GLU A 368 -14.35 8.12 -21.71
CA GLU A 368 -13.38 8.03 -20.60
C GLU A 368 -13.51 9.25 -19.68
N PRO A 369 -13.73 9.05 -18.37
CA PRO A 369 -13.76 10.16 -17.43
C PRO A 369 -12.41 10.86 -17.35
N THR A 370 -12.41 12.17 -17.15
CA THR A 370 -11.19 12.96 -16.92
C THR A 370 -10.50 12.53 -15.61
N SER A 371 -9.23 12.92 -15.43
CA SER A 371 -8.51 12.59 -14.18
C SER A 371 -9.21 13.09 -12.93
N PRO A 372 -9.72 14.33 -12.86
CA PRO A 372 -10.51 14.77 -11.70
C PRO A 372 -11.81 14.01 -11.50
N GLU A 373 -12.49 13.62 -12.58
CA GLU A 373 -13.72 12.80 -12.48
C GLU A 373 -13.40 11.42 -11.92
N LYS A 374 -12.31 10.79 -12.33
CA LYS A 374 -11.87 9.50 -11.76
C LYS A 374 -11.56 9.61 -10.27
N ILE A 375 -10.94 10.72 -9.82
CA ILE A 375 -10.69 10.98 -8.39
C ILE A 375 -12.02 11.10 -7.64
N GLY A 376 -12.98 11.85 -8.17
CA GLY A 376 -14.31 11.98 -7.58
C GLY A 376 -15.07 10.65 -7.51
N LEU A 377 -15.01 9.84 -8.57
CA LEU A 377 -15.57 8.49 -8.61
C LEU A 377 -14.88 7.57 -7.59
N GLY A 378 -13.55 7.67 -7.42
CA GLY A 378 -12.82 6.93 -6.39
C GLY A 378 -13.34 7.24 -4.98
N MET A 379 -13.58 8.51 -4.67
CA MET A 379 -14.18 8.91 -3.39
C MET A 379 -15.61 8.37 -3.22
N LEU A 380 -16.41 8.36 -4.28
CA LEU A 380 -17.76 7.81 -4.25
C LEU A 380 -17.74 6.29 -4.00
N VAL A 381 -16.86 5.57 -4.67
CA VAL A 381 -16.68 4.12 -4.47
C VAL A 381 -16.20 3.82 -3.05
N ALA A 382 -15.27 4.63 -2.49
CA ALA A 382 -14.85 4.49 -1.10
C ALA A 382 -16.01 4.71 -0.13
N ALA A 383 -16.87 5.72 -0.37
CA ALA A 383 -18.09 5.95 0.41
C ALA A 383 -19.01 4.72 0.38
N LEU A 384 -19.22 4.12 -0.79
CA LEU A 384 -20.01 2.89 -0.93
C LEU A 384 -19.43 1.72 -0.14
N GLY A 385 -18.09 1.58 -0.09
CA GLY A 385 -17.41 0.57 0.72
C GLY A 385 -17.70 0.71 2.21
N PHE A 386 -17.74 1.93 2.74
CA PHE A 386 -18.09 2.17 4.15
C PHE A 386 -19.60 2.13 4.42
N VAL A 387 -20.46 2.47 3.46
CA VAL A 387 -21.90 2.18 3.55
C VAL A 387 -22.12 0.67 3.62
N TRP A 388 -21.39 -0.12 2.81
CA TRP A 388 -21.45 -1.58 2.86
C TRP A 388 -21.04 -2.13 4.23
N MET A 389 -19.97 -1.58 4.84
CA MET A 389 -19.58 -1.90 6.21
C MET A 389 -20.65 -1.52 7.23
N ALA A 390 -21.28 -0.35 7.09
CA ALA A 390 -22.36 0.08 7.99
C ALA A 390 -23.56 -0.87 7.93
N VAL A 391 -23.99 -1.25 6.72
CA VAL A 391 -25.09 -2.21 6.52
C VAL A 391 -24.72 -3.58 7.11
N GLY A 392 -23.52 -4.08 6.83
CA GLY A 392 -23.03 -5.36 7.36
C GLY A 392 -22.78 -5.38 8.88
N SER A 393 -22.75 -4.21 9.50
CA SER A 393 -22.60 -4.06 10.97
C SER A 393 -23.93 -3.85 11.70
N MET A 394 -25.08 -3.88 11.01
CA MET A 394 -26.38 -3.74 11.64
C MET A 394 -26.62 -4.90 12.62
N GLY A 395 -27.02 -4.56 13.84
CA GLY A 395 -27.26 -5.54 14.91
C GLY A 395 -25.99 -6.01 15.64
N LEU A 396 -24.82 -5.45 15.29
CA LEU A 396 -23.59 -5.68 16.06
C LEU A 396 -23.40 -4.56 17.07
N GLU A 397 -23.05 -4.95 18.29
CA GLU A 397 -22.74 -4.01 19.37
C GLU A 397 -21.24 -4.06 19.67
N LEU A 398 -20.64 -2.92 19.93
CA LEU A 398 -19.27 -2.86 20.42
C LEU A 398 -19.21 -3.48 21.84
N PRO A 399 -18.17 -4.27 22.13
CA PRO A 399 -17.94 -4.77 23.46
C PRO A 399 -17.87 -3.60 24.46
N LEU A 400 -18.62 -3.70 25.56
CA LEU A 400 -18.62 -2.69 26.63
C LEU A 400 -17.25 -2.57 27.31
N THR A 401 -16.45 -3.64 27.27
CA THR A 401 -15.08 -3.71 27.78
C THR A 401 -14.09 -4.00 26.66
N GLN A 402 -12.96 -3.33 26.71
CA GLN A 402 -11.91 -3.52 25.71
C GLN A 402 -11.36 -4.96 25.80
N GLY A 403 -11.38 -5.66 24.67
CA GLY A 403 -10.86 -7.02 24.57
C GLY A 403 -11.90 -8.14 24.72
N ASP A 404 -13.16 -7.84 25.05
CA ASP A 404 -14.21 -8.84 25.05
C ASP A 404 -14.61 -9.16 23.60
N PRO A 405 -14.33 -10.37 23.09
CA PRO A 405 -14.73 -10.74 21.74
C PRO A 405 -16.25 -10.84 21.67
N ALA A 406 -16.84 -10.46 20.54
CA ALA A 406 -18.24 -10.73 20.27
C ALA A 406 -18.55 -12.23 20.42
N THR A 407 -19.70 -12.57 20.95
CA THR A 407 -20.13 -13.98 21.04
C THR A 407 -20.22 -14.58 19.63
N GLU A 408 -20.03 -15.88 19.51
CA GLU A 408 -20.00 -16.55 18.21
C GLU A 408 -21.27 -16.29 17.37
N GLY A 409 -22.43 -16.18 18.01
CA GLY A 409 -23.71 -15.87 17.35
C GLY A 409 -23.85 -14.45 16.78
N THR A 410 -22.96 -13.53 17.16
CA THR A 410 -22.94 -12.14 16.66
C THR A 410 -21.86 -11.89 15.62
N ARG A 411 -21.05 -12.90 15.26
CA ARG A 411 -19.98 -12.76 14.28
C ARG A 411 -20.52 -12.84 12.85
N VAL A 412 -19.99 -11.96 12.01
CA VAL A 412 -20.35 -11.90 10.58
C VAL A 412 -19.40 -12.72 9.73
N SER A 413 -19.87 -13.11 8.54
CA SER A 413 -19.05 -13.80 7.56
C SER A 413 -17.84 -12.95 7.11
N ALA A 414 -16.72 -13.59 6.88
CA ALA A 414 -15.53 -12.99 6.31
C ALA A 414 -15.76 -12.31 4.95
N ASN A 415 -16.81 -12.71 4.21
CA ASN A 415 -17.17 -12.12 2.93
C ASN A 415 -17.46 -10.62 3.00
N LEU A 416 -17.92 -10.12 4.14
CA LEU A 416 -18.13 -8.68 4.34
C LEU A 416 -16.80 -7.92 4.19
N LEU A 417 -15.76 -8.37 4.87
CA LEU A 417 -14.44 -7.74 4.76
C LEU A 417 -13.79 -7.99 3.39
N ILE A 418 -13.84 -9.21 2.87
CA ILE A 418 -13.29 -9.55 1.54
C ILE A 418 -13.86 -8.63 0.46
N SER A 419 -15.17 -8.43 0.46
CA SER A 419 -15.85 -7.52 -0.48
C SER A 419 -15.56 -6.05 -0.20
N THR A 420 -15.43 -5.65 1.05
CA THR A 420 -15.02 -4.29 1.42
C THR A 420 -13.62 -3.96 0.90
N TYR A 421 -12.66 -4.86 1.07
CA TYR A 421 -11.31 -4.69 0.50
C TYR A 421 -11.33 -4.60 -1.03
N LEU A 422 -12.21 -5.36 -1.71
CA LEU A 422 -12.39 -5.27 -3.16
C LEU A 422 -12.88 -3.86 -3.56
N ILE A 423 -13.92 -3.35 -2.90
CA ILE A 423 -14.50 -2.03 -3.18
C ILE A 423 -13.46 -0.93 -2.92
N LEU A 424 -12.78 -0.97 -1.77
CA LEU A 424 -11.77 0.03 -1.42
C LEU A 424 -10.55 -0.03 -2.35
N THR A 425 -10.14 -1.21 -2.81
CA THR A 425 -9.06 -1.34 -3.78
C THR A 425 -9.45 -0.75 -5.14
N PHE A 426 -10.70 -0.94 -5.57
CA PHE A 426 -11.17 -0.32 -6.80
C PHE A 426 -11.18 1.22 -6.67
N ALA A 427 -11.57 1.75 -5.51
CA ALA A 427 -11.47 3.18 -5.20
C ALA A 427 -10.01 3.68 -5.26
N GLU A 428 -9.06 2.90 -4.73
CA GLU A 428 -7.63 3.20 -4.78
C GLU A 428 -7.10 3.28 -6.21
N LEU A 429 -7.46 2.33 -7.07
CA LEU A 429 -7.05 2.31 -8.47
C LEU A 429 -7.58 3.52 -9.27
N LEU A 430 -8.74 4.05 -8.87
CA LEU A 430 -9.32 5.27 -9.45
C LEU A 430 -8.62 6.55 -8.96
N LEU A 431 -7.98 6.55 -7.81
CA LEU A 431 -7.44 7.77 -7.20
C LEU A 431 -5.92 7.81 -7.20
N SER A 432 -5.25 6.76 -6.71
CA SER A 432 -3.82 6.81 -6.39
C SER A 432 -2.93 7.03 -7.62
N PRO A 433 -2.96 6.19 -8.69
CA PRO A 433 -2.12 6.40 -9.86
C PRO A 433 -2.55 7.64 -10.65
N ILE A 434 -3.84 7.92 -10.69
CA ILE A 434 -4.41 9.02 -11.46
C ILE A 434 -4.11 10.36 -10.80
N GLY A 435 -4.14 10.42 -9.47
CA GLY A 435 -3.80 11.62 -8.72
C GLY A 435 -2.34 12.02 -8.91
N ILE A 436 -1.40 11.07 -8.85
CA ILE A 436 0.02 11.34 -9.14
C ILE A 436 0.20 11.85 -10.57
N SER A 437 -0.46 11.21 -11.55
CA SER A 437 -0.44 11.65 -12.94
C SER A 437 -1.01 13.05 -13.11
N PHE A 438 -2.13 13.36 -12.44
CA PHE A 438 -2.74 14.68 -12.44
C PHE A 438 -1.79 15.75 -11.88
N VAL A 439 -1.14 15.48 -10.75
CA VAL A 439 -0.15 16.40 -10.16
C VAL A 439 0.99 16.67 -11.12
N THR A 440 1.57 15.65 -11.74
CA THR A 440 2.69 15.81 -12.67
C THR A 440 2.32 16.59 -13.94
N LYS A 441 1.07 16.49 -14.39
CA LYS A 441 0.56 17.17 -15.59
C LYS A 441 0.20 18.64 -15.33
N VAL A 442 -0.41 18.91 -14.16
CA VAL A 442 -0.96 20.23 -13.83
C VAL A 442 0.06 21.12 -13.14
N ALA A 443 1.01 20.55 -12.40
CA ALA A 443 1.98 21.32 -11.64
C ALA A 443 2.76 22.30 -12.52
N PRO A 444 2.82 23.60 -12.12
CA PRO A 444 3.68 24.54 -12.83
C PRO A 444 5.13 24.05 -12.81
N PRO A 445 5.88 24.11 -13.93
CA PRO A 445 7.23 23.54 -14.03
C PRO A 445 8.19 24.01 -12.93
N LYS A 446 8.11 25.29 -12.55
CA LYS A 446 8.91 25.88 -11.47
C LYS A 446 8.62 25.25 -10.08
N TYR A 447 7.42 24.73 -9.86
CA TYR A 447 6.95 24.22 -8.57
C TYR A 447 6.63 22.72 -8.61
N ALA A 448 7.01 22.00 -9.66
CA ALA A 448 6.66 20.59 -9.85
C ALA A 448 7.11 19.71 -8.67
N GLY A 449 8.34 19.87 -8.20
CA GLY A 449 8.85 19.14 -7.04
C GLY A 449 8.10 19.49 -5.74
N LEU A 450 7.77 20.78 -5.54
CA LEU A 450 7.00 21.21 -4.38
C LEU A 450 5.58 20.63 -4.40
N MET A 451 4.91 20.62 -5.55
CA MET A 451 3.56 20.05 -5.68
C MET A 451 3.55 18.54 -5.42
N MET A 452 4.56 17.82 -5.89
CA MET A 452 4.72 16.39 -5.58
C MET A 452 5.02 16.17 -4.08
N GLY A 453 5.84 17.02 -3.48
CA GLY A 453 6.06 17.02 -2.02
C GLY A 453 4.76 17.25 -1.23
N LEU A 454 3.92 18.20 -1.66
CA LEU A 454 2.63 18.48 -1.05
C LEU A 454 1.63 17.32 -1.21
N TRP A 455 1.68 16.56 -2.31
CA TRP A 455 0.92 15.31 -2.47
C TRP A 455 1.27 14.30 -1.38
N PHE A 456 2.56 14.07 -1.12
CA PHE A 456 3.00 13.21 -0.03
C PHE A 456 2.65 13.79 1.35
N GLY A 457 2.74 15.11 1.50
CA GLY A 457 2.30 15.82 2.70
C GLY A 457 0.81 15.62 2.98
N ALA A 458 -0.05 15.72 1.96
CA ALA A 458 -1.48 15.43 2.07
C ALA A 458 -1.72 13.97 2.47
N THR A 459 -1.00 13.03 1.87
CA THR A 459 -1.05 11.61 2.27
C THR A 459 -0.64 11.42 3.73
N ALA A 460 0.41 12.09 4.19
CA ALA A 460 0.87 12.04 5.57
C ALA A 460 -0.18 12.58 6.56
N ILE A 461 -0.82 13.71 6.24
CA ILE A 461 -1.92 14.26 7.06
C ILE A 461 -3.09 13.28 7.10
N GLY A 462 -3.50 12.71 5.96
CA GLY A 462 -4.55 11.70 5.89
C GLY A 462 -4.22 10.50 6.78
N ASN A 463 -2.98 10.03 6.75
CA ASN A 463 -2.51 8.93 7.59
C ASN A 463 -2.54 9.27 9.10
N GLN A 464 -2.27 10.51 9.49
CA GLN A 464 -2.46 10.93 10.88
C GLN A 464 -3.93 10.87 11.30
N LEU A 465 -4.85 11.23 10.42
CA LEU A 465 -6.28 11.21 10.70
C LEU A 465 -6.87 9.79 10.79
N VAL A 466 -6.13 8.75 10.39
CA VAL A 466 -6.54 7.33 10.57
C VAL A 466 -6.84 7.02 12.04
N MET A 467 -6.24 7.75 12.98
CA MET A 467 -6.52 7.60 14.42
C MET A 467 -7.97 7.94 14.80
N VAL A 468 -8.64 8.81 14.06
CA VAL A 468 -9.97 9.34 14.45
C VAL A 468 -11.02 8.22 14.59
N PRO A 469 -11.25 7.35 13.60
CA PRO A 469 -12.14 6.19 13.77
C PRO A 469 -11.67 5.21 14.85
N GLY A 470 -10.36 5.06 15.06
CA GLY A 470 -9.82 4.23 16.12
C GLY A 470 -10.08 4.79 17.54
N ILE A 471 -10.04 6.12 17.70
CA ILE A 471 -10.43 6.79 18.95
C ILE A 471 -11.94 6.64 19.17
N MET A 472 -12.76 6.78 18.12
CA MET A 472 -14.20 6.53 18.21
C MET A 472 -14.49 5.09 18.65
N TRP A 473 -13.75 4.12 18.09
CA TRP A 473 -13.83 2.72 18.49
C TRP A 473 -13.52 2.54 19.99
N GLY A 474 -12.39 3.09 20.46
CA GLY A 474 -11.97 3.02 21.85
C GLY A 474 -12.92 3.72 22.83
N LYS A 475 -13.76 4.64 22.35
CA LYS A 475 -14.83 5.30 23.13
C LYS A 475 -16.20 4.62 22.98
N ASN A 476 -16.23 3.43 22.39
CA ASN A 476 -17.44 2.62 22.19
C ASN A 476 -18.54 3.33 21.38
N PHE A 477 -18.16 4.14 20.38
CA PHE A 477 -19.17 4.64 19.43
C PHE A 477 -19.77 3.47 18.66
N ASN A 478 -21.06 3.58 18.32
CA ASN A 478 -21.72 2.58 17.51
C ASN A 478 -20.99 2.37 16.17
N LEU A 479 -20.85 1.11 15.74
CA LEU A 479 -20.18 0.75 14.49
C LEU A 479 -20.74 1.48 13.27
N ILE A 480 -22.09 1.59 13.20
CA ILE A 480 -22.76 2.31 12.10
C ILE A 480 -22.33 3.78 12.08
N THR A 481 -22.13 4.40 13.25
CA THR A 481 -21.64 5.78 13.35
C THR A 481 -20.20 5.88 12.85
N ILE A 482 -19.31 4.95 13.21
CA ILE A 482 -17.90 4.95 12.77
C ILE A 482 -17.83 4.83 11.24
N TRP A 483 -18.53 3.85 10.68
CA TRP A 483 -18.57 3.66 9.22
C TRP A 483 -19.30 4.79 8.51
N GLY A 484 -20.37 5.31 9.12
CA GLY A 484 -21.14 6.45 8.62
C GLY A 484 -20.30 7.73 8.51
N VAL A 485 -19.44 8.01 9.48
CA VAL A 485 -18.50 9.14 9.43
C VAL A 485 -17.52 8.99 8.25
N LEU A 486 -16.95 7.80 8.06
CA LEU A 486 -16.05 7.53 6.93
C LEU A 486 -16.76 7.65 5.59
N ALA A 487 -17.95 7.05 5.48
CA ALA A 487 -18.79 7.15 4.28
C ALA A 487 -19.18 8.61 3.99
N GLY A 488 -19.59 9.36 5.01
CA GLY A 488 -19.99 10.77 4.91
C GLY A 488 -18.84 11.65 4.44
N ILE A 489 -17.64 11.50 5.02
CA ILE A 489 -16.45 12.25 4.62
C ILE A 489 -16.08 11.95 3.16
N CYS A 490 -16.10 10.69 2.74
CA CYS A 490 -15.83 10.31 1.36
C CYS A 490 -16.91 10.88 0.41
N LEU A 491 -18.19 10.82 0.78
CA LEU A 491 -19.29 11.35 -0.02
C LEU A 491 -19.18 12.88 -0.17
N VAL A 492 -18.94 13.61 0.92
CA VAL A 492 -18.74 15.07 0.89
C VAL A 492 -17.55 15.44 0.00
N SER A 493 -16.46 14.68 0.10
CA SER A 493 -15.26 14.86 -0.74
C SER A 493 -15.56 14.60 -2.22
N ALA A 494 -16.35 13.58 -2.54
CA ALA A 494 -16.81 13.31 -3.92
C ALA A 494 -17.65 14.47 -4.45
N LEU A 495 -18.66 14.91 -3.69
CA LEU A 495 -19.53 16.04 -4.07
C LEU A 495 -18.72 17.32 -4.25
N PHE A 496 -17.72 17.55 -3.40
CA PHE A 496 -16.83 18.70 -3.52
C PHE A 496 -16.06 18.66 -4.84
N ILE A 497 -15.43 17.55 -5.20
CA ILE A 497 -14.70 17.40 -6.49
C ILE A 497 -15.65 17.65 -7.68
N PHE A 498 -16.86 17.06 -7.67
CA PHE A 498 -17.81 17.25 -8.75
C PHE A 498 -18.32 18.69 -8.84
N SER A 499 -18.42 19.42 -7.71
CA SER A 499 -18.82 20.83 -7.73
C SER A 499 -17.82 21.75 -8.41
N ILE A 500 -16.50 21.39 -8.33
CA ILE A 500 -15.41 22.17 -8.92
C ILE A 500 -14.86 21.56 -10.22
N ILE A 501 -15.51 20.53 -10.75
CA ILE A 501 -15.00 19.71 -11.87
C ILE A 501 -14.66 20.53 -13.12
N LYS A 502 -15.49 21.54 -13.45
CA LYS A 502 -15.25 22.44 -14.59
C LYS A 502 -13.94 23.21 -14.44
N LYS A 503 -13.62 23.65 -13.21
CA LYS A 503 -12.39 24.36 -12.91
C LYS A 503 -11.17 23.43 -13.00
N LEU A 504 -11.30 22.20 -12.50
CA LEU A 504 -10.23 21.21 -12.55
C LEU A 504 -9.95 20.75 -13.98
N ASN A 505 -10.99 20.54 -14.81
CA ASN A 505 -10.84 20.13 -16.19
C ASN A 505 -10.21 21.23 -17.07
N LYS A 506 -10.34 22.51 -16.69
CA LYS A 506 -9.71 23.61 -17.43
C LYS A 506 -8.18 23.59 -17.37
N VAL A 507 -7.62 23.11 -16.26
CA VAL A 507 -6.16 23.07 -16.03
C VAL A 507 -5.55 21.67 -16.27
N SER A 508 -6.38 20.68 -16.54
CA SER A 508 -6.01 19.25 -16.72
C SER A 508 -5.39 18.90 -18.09
#